data_dbfc39929e053ce59d3863b69c692101
#
_entry.id   dbfc39929e053ce59d3863b69c692101
#
_cell.length_a   1.000
_cell.length_b   1.000
_cell.length_c   1.000
_cell.angle_alpha   90.00
_cell.angle_beta   90.00
_cell.angle_gamma   90.00
#
_symmetry.space_group_name_H-M   'P 1'
#
loop_
_entity.id
_entity.type
_entity.pdbx_description
1 polymer ?
#
loop_
_entity_poly.entity_id
_entity_poly.type
_entity_poly.pdbx_seq_one_letter_code
_entity_poly.pdbx_strand_id
1 'polypeptide(L)'
;MASEIKVDTIVNAGGDNDSGIDLSTNDNIKFDIAGSQKAMIDSSGNLLVATTNSGIGQEGIQLLANGRIGASASGASGLLVNRDTSDGNIAVFQRANTTVGHIGSRGGADLYVGSGDTNLKFAAGTDVVVPATTDGADRDNAVDLGNSSSRFDDIHATNGTIQTSDQNEKQDIASATTKELNVAKKLSTLFKTFRWKDKVVEKGDKARTHTGIVAQEVQTAFKEEGLDASDYGLFTSDTWTNEE
;
A
#
# COMPACT_ATOMS: atom_id res chain seq x y z
N MET A 1 -16.33 -57.33 -4.77
CA MET A 1 -17.46 -56.44 -4.46
C MET A 1 -16.93 -55.35 -3.51
N ALA A 2 -17.12 -54.10 -3.84
CA ALA A 2 -16.83 -53.02 -2.88
C ALA A 2 -17.88 -53.06 -1.77
N SER A 3 -17.47 -52.99 -0.50
CA SER A 3 -18.39 -52.90 0.62
C SER A 3 -18.85 -51.44 0.76
N GLU A 4 -20.16 -51.23 0.80
CA GLU A 4 -20.79 -49.93 0.91
C GLU A 4 -21.60 -49.89 2.21
N ILE A 5 -21.47 -48.81 3.00
CA ILE A 5 -22.31 -48.52 4.16
C ILE A 5 -23.18 -47.34 3.80
N LYS A 6 -24.50 -47.51 3.82
CA LYS A 6 -25.47 -46.45 3.54
C LYS A 6 -26.11 -46.00 4.86
N VAL A 7 -25.87 -44.77 5.25
CA VAL A 7 -26.41 -44.17 6.48
C VAL A 7 -26.80 -42.72 6.22
N ASP A 8 -27.85 -42.25 6.90
CA ASP A 8 -28.28 -40.86 6.84
C ASP A 8 -27.56 -39.99 7.89
N THR A 9 -27.18 -40.60 9.01
CA THR A 9 -26.49 -39.92 10.11
C THR A 9 -25.47 -40.82 10.78
N ILE A 10 -24.40 -40.23 11.31
CA ILE A 10 -23.42 -40.86 12.18
C ILE A 10 -23.36 -40.03 13.46
N VAL A 11 -23.76 -40.58 14.61
CA VAL A 11 -23.86 -39.89 15.89
C VAL A 11 -23.00 -40.55 16.96
N ASN A 12 -22.74 -39.85 18.07
CA ASN A 12 -22.02 -40.37 19.22
C ASN A 12 -22.84 -41.44 19.95
N ALA A 13 -22.35 -42.65 20.03
CA ALA A 13 -23.08 -43.80 20.60
C ALA A 13 -23.29 -43.77 22.12
N GLY A 14 -22.63 -42.90 22.88
CA GLY A 14 -22.69 -42.81 24.34
C GLY A 14 -23.23 -41.50 24.90
N GLY A 15 -23.77 -40.62 24.01
CA GLY A 15 -24.27 -39.29 24.38
C GLY A 15 -25.76 -39.14 24.16
N ASP A 16 -26.18 -37.90 24.05
CA ASP A 16 -27.55 -37.47 23.79
C ASP A 16 -27.95 -37.57 22.30
N ASN A 17 -27.03 -38.06 21.43
CA ASN A 17 -27.20 -38.24 20.00
C ASN A 17 -27.43 -36.90 19.22
N ASP A 18 -27.03 -35.77 19.77
CA ASP A 18 -27.21 -34.46 19.18
C ASP A 18 -25.95 -33.92 18.48
N SER A 19 -24.88 -34.72 18.46
CA SER A 19 -23.61 -34.37 17.79
C SER A 19 -23.20 -35.44 16.80
N GLY A 20 -22.86 -35.08 15.56
CA GLY A 20 -22.52 -36.06 14.55
C GLY A 20 -22.33 -35.49 13.15
N ILE A 21 -22.42 -36.38 12.16
CA ILE A 21 -22.42 -36.08 10.73
C ILE A 21 -23.82 -36.37 10.19
N ASP A 22 -24.46 -35.35 9.63
CA ASP A 22 -25.77 -35.44 8.97
C ASP A 22 -25.58 -35.50 7.45
N LEU A 23 -26.02 -36.60 6.84
CA LEU A 23 -26.01 -36.87 5.43
C LEU A 23 -27.45 -36.93 4.85
N SER A 24 -28.45 -36.57 5.63
CA SER A 24 -29.86 -36.67 5.24
C SER A 24 -30.27 -35.64 4.17
N THR A 25 -29.51 -34.58 3.98
CA THR A 25 -29.73 -33.59 2.94
C THR A 25 -28.89 -33.95 1.71
N ASN A 26 -29.55 -34.13 0.56
CA ASN A 26 -28.85 -34.44 -0.68
C ASN A 26 -27.74 -33.42 -0.99
N ASP A 27 -26.60 -33.95 -1.42
CA ASP A 27 -25.45 -33.20 -1.91
C ASP A 27 -24.76 -32.30 -0.86
N ASN A 28 -25.08 -32.46 0.46
CA ASN A 28 -24.43 -31.73 1.54
C ASN A 28 -23.88 -32.73 2.60
N ILE A 29 -22.76 -32.35 3.22
CA ILE A 29 -22.23 -33.00 4.41
C ILE A 29 -22.26 -31.97 5.54
N LYS A 30 -23.04 -32.19 6.61
CA LYS A 30 -23.16 -31.30 7.74
C LYS A 30 -22.49 -31.88 8.97
N PHE A 31 -21.91 -31.03 9.78
CA PHE A 31 -21.32 -31.35 11.07
C PHE A 31 -22.12 -30.65 12.17
N ASP A 32 -22.79 -31.43 12.99
CA ASP A 32 -23.66 -30.94 14.05
C ASP A 32 -23.01 -31.12 15.43
N ILE A 33 -23.16 -30.14 16.30
CA ILE A 33 -22.77 -30.18 17.71
C ILE A 33 -23.90 -29.57 18.53
N ALA A 34 -24.35 -30.28 19.58
CA ALA A 34 -25.46 -29.86 20.43
C ALA A 34 -26.73 -29.52 19.62
N GLY A 35 -27.10 -30.39 18.71
CA GLY A 35 -28.30 -30.26 17.87
C GLY A 35 -28.26 -29.08 16.86
N SER A 36 -27.09 -28.50 16.62
CA SER A 36 -26.95 -27.36 15.72
C SER A 36 -25.81 -27.56 14.74
N GLN A 37 -26.02 -27.23 13.45
CA GLN A 37 -24.98 -27.23 12.45
C GLN A 37 -23.87 -26.23 12.81
N LYS A 38 -22.63 -26.68 12.84
CA LYS A 38 -21.43 -25.85 13.07
C LYS A 38 -20.57 -25.72 11.84
N ALA A 39 -20.56 -26.72 10.95
CA ALA A 39 -19.90 -26.65 9.66
C ALA A 39 -20.63 -27.48 8.62
N MET A 40 -20.35 -27.23 7.34
CA MET A 40 -20.86 -28.05 6.24
C MET A 40 -19.93 -27.99 5.02
N ILE A 41 -19.98 -29.06 4.21
CA ILE A 41 -19.60 -28.99 2.80
C ILE A 41 -20.90 -28.94 2.01
N ASP A 42 -21.11 -27.86 1.25
CA ASP A 42 -22.32 -27.67 0.45
C ASP A 42 -22.25 -28.38 -0.90
N SER A 43 -23.36 -28.40 -1.63
CA SER A 43 -23.47 -29.04 -2.96
C SER A 43 -22.55 -28.42 -4.02
N SER A 44 -21.97 -27.27 -3.78
CA SER A 44 -21.00 -26.61 -4.65
C SER A 44 -19.55 -26.94 -4.27
N GLY A 45 -19.33 -27.73 -3.20
CA GLY A 45 -18.03 -28.11 -2.69
C GLY A 45 -17.38 -27.03 -1.81
N ASN A 46 -18.13 -26.07 -1.26
CA ASN A 46 -17.62 -25.08 -0.33
C ASN A 46 -17.61 -25.63 1.09
N LEU A 47 -16.51 -25.47 1.82
CA LEU A 47 -16.47 -25.71 3.27
C LEU A 47 -16.88 -24.40 4.00
N LEU A 48 -17.97 -24.48 4.74
CA LEU A 48 -18.56 -23.38 5.50
C LEU A 48 -18.49 -23.70 7.00
N VAL A 49 -17.95 -22.80 7.81
CA VAL A 49 -17.85 -22.93 9.27
C VAL A 49 -18.57 -21.76 9.93
N ALA A 50 -19.47 -22.06 10.85
CA ALA A 50 -20.34 -21.10 11.54
C ALA A 50 -21.25 -20.28 10.61
N THR A 51 -21.44 -20.73 9.37
CA THR A 51 -22.34 -20.13 8.39
C THR A 51 -22.95 -21.21 7.50
N THR A 52 -24.10 -20.93 6.92
CA THR A 52 -24.76 -21.79 5.90
C THR A 52 -24.76 -21.15 4.51
N ASN A 53 -24.13 -19.98 4.36
CA ASN A 53 -24.15 -19.19 3.13
C ASN A 53 -22.72 -18.95 2.64
N SER A 54 -22.48 -19.15 1.35
CA SER A 54 -21.19 -18.89 0.68
C SER A 54 -20.95 -17.39 0.33
N GLY A 55 -21.85 -16.49 0.73
CA GLY A 55 -21.69 -15.03 0.57
C GLY A 55 -20.98 -14.38 1.77
N ILE A 56 -20.07 -13.43 1.53
CA ILE A 56 -19.27 -12.75 2.58
C ILE A 56 -20.10 -11.93 3.59
N GLY A 57 -21.40 -11.70 3.34
CA GLY A 57 -22.26 -10.93 4.24
C GLY A 57 -22.71 -11.64 5.52
N GLN A 58 -22.22 -12.84 5.80
CA GLN A 58 -22.54 -13.64 6.99
C GLN A 58 -21.29 -13.91 7.80
N GLU A 59 -21.43 -13.90 9.14
CA GLU A 59 -20.32 -14.28 10.04
C GLU A 59 -19.92 -15.73 9.81
N GLY A 60 -18.63 -16.01 9.88
CA GLY A 60 -18.07 -17.35 9.72
C GLY A 60 -16.88 -17.41 8.79
N ILE A 61 -16.39 -18.64 8.56
CA ILE A 61 -15.28 -18.95 7.66
C ILE A 61 -15.80 -19.71 6.46
N GLN A 62 -15.33 -19.37 5.27
CA GLN A 62 -15.70 -19.98 4.00
C GLN A 62 -14.46 -20.31 3.21
N LEU A 63 -14.31 -21.58 2.83
CA LEU A 63 -13.34 -22.04 1.85
C LEU A 63 -14.14 -22.45 0.60
N LEU A 64 -14.10 -21.60 -0.41
CA LEU A 64 -14.93 -21.77 -1.60
C LEU A 64 -14.24 -22.66 -2.63
N ALA A 65 -15.00 -23.47 -3.35
CA ALA A 65 -14.51 -24.39 -4.39
C ALA A 65 -13.72 -23.69 -5.51
N ASN A 66 -13.92 -22.38 -5.70
CA ASN A 66 -13.16 -21.55 -6.65
C ASN A 66 -11.82 -21.03 -6.09
N GLY A 67 -11.38 -21.50 -4.92
CA GLY A 67 -10.11 -21.14 -4.30
C GLY A 67 -10.14 -19.86 -3.44
N ARG A 68 -11.32 -19.24 -3.22
CA ARG A 68 -11.44 -18.06 -2.36
C ARG A 68 -11.57 -18.48 -0.90
N ILE A 69 -10.93 -17.70 -0.02
CA ILE A 69 -11.08 -17.78 1.44
C ILE A 69 -11.84 -16.52 1.91
N GLY A 70 -12.92 -16.71 2.64
CA GLY A 70 -13.68 -15.64 3.29
C GLY A 70 -13.69 -15.84 4.80
N ALA A 71 -13.43 -14.79 5.56
CA ALA A 71 -13.64 -14.73 7.01
C ALA A 71 -14.40 -13.46 7.34
N SER A 72 -15.49 -13.57 8.08
CA SER A 72 -16.33 -12.45 8.45
C SER A 72 -16.70 -12.57 9.94
N ALA A 73 -16.50 -11.48 10.69
CA ALA A 73 -16.86 -11.39 12.09
C ALA A 73 -17.46 -10.01 12.39
N SER A 74 -18.43 -9.95 13.28
CA SER A 74 -19.02 -8.71 13.78
C SER A 74 -18.38 -8.34 15.12
N GLY A 75 -17.87 -7.13 15.23
CA GLY A 75 -17.27 -6.61 16.46
C GLY A 75 -15.89 -7.20 16.82
N ALA A 76 -15.25 -7.95 15.89
CA ALA A 76 -13.93 -8.54 16.08
C ALA A 76 -13.15 -8.51 14.75
N SER A 77 -11.83 -8.82 14.81
CA SER A 77 -11.02 -8.98 13.59
C SER A 77 -11.48 -10.20 12.81
N GLY A 78 -11.80 -10.01 11.53
CA GLY A 78 -12.19 -11.11 10.63
C GLY A 78 -11.03 -12.06 10.29
N LEU A 79 -9.79 -11.56 10.29
CA LEU A 79 -8.58 -12.34 10.06
C LEU A 79 -7.52 -11.93 11.08
N LEU A 80 -7.00 -12.89 11.82
CA LEU A 80 -5.85 -12.74 12.71
C LEU A 80 -4.73 -13.65 12.20
N VAL A 81 -3.64 -13.04 11.73
CA VAL A 81 -2.43 -13.75 11.31
C VAL A 81 -1.31 -13.37 12.27
N ASN A 82 -0.68 -14.35 12.87
CA ASN A 82 0.35 -14.16 13.88
C ASN A 82 1.67 -14.84 13.47
N ARG A 83 2.79 -14.16 13.73
CA ARG A 83 4.13 -14.71 13.76
C ARG A 83 4.65 -14.59 15.19
N ASP A 84 4.76 -15.70 15.90
CA ASP A 84 4.79 -15.73 17.36
C ASP A 84 6.12 -15.25 17.98
N THR A 85 7.29 -15.71 17.52
CA THR A 85 8.53 -15.58 18.30
C THR A 85 9.65 -14.79 17.65
N SER A 86 9.47 -14.26 16.45
CA SER A 86 10.57 -13.58 15.72
C SER A 86 10.04 -12.56 14.73
N ASP A 87 10.86 -11.58 14.38
CA ASP A 87 10.61 -10.66 13.29
C ASP A 87 10.60 -11.34 11.91
N GLY A 88 9.98 -10.72 10.94
CA GLY A 88 9.92 -11.16 9.56
C GLY A 88 8.53 -11.18 8.97
N ASN A 89 8.35 -11.82 7.81
CA ASN A 89 7.08 -11.84 7.10
C ASN A 89 5.98 -12.55 7.88
N ILE A 90 4.85 -11.89 8.06
CA ILE A 90 3.60 -12.42 8.63
C ILE A 90 2.70 -12.93 7.50
N ALA A 91 2.65 -12.21 6.38
CA ALA A 91 1.94 -12.61 5.17
C ALA A 91 2.84 -12.42 3.95
N VAL A 92 2.79 -13.37 3.01
CA VAL A 92 3.54 -13.32 1.75
C VAL A 92 2.55 -13.45 0.60
N PHE A 93 2.65 -12.57 -0.37
CA PHE A 93 1.86 -12.56 -1.60
C PHE A 93 2.70 -13.07 -2.75
N GLN A 94 2.17 -14.03 -3.52
CA GLN A 94 2.87 -14.66 -4.63
C GLN A 94 2.05 -14.60 -5.93
N ARG A 95 2.76 -14.53 -7.04
CA ARG A 95 2.22 -14.75 -8.38
C ARG A 95 3.07 -15.81 -9.06
N ALA A 96 2.45 -16.89 -9.52
CA ALA A 96 3.14 -18.02 -10.16
C ALA A 96 4.38 -18.50 -9.37
N ASN A 97 4.20 -18.71 -8.04
CA ASN A 97 5.23 -19.14 -7.08
C ASN A 97 6.39 -18.14 -6.84
N THR A 98 6.30 -16.92 -7.37
CA THR A 98 7.26 -15.85 -7.13
C THR A 98 6.67 -14.83 -6.16
N THR A 99 7.38 -14.48 -5.10
CA THR A 99 6.96 -13.45 -4.14
C THR A 99 6.89 -12.10 -4.84
N VAL A 100 5.72 -11.46 -4.76
CA VAL A 100 5.45 -10.12 -5.32
C VAL A 100 5.23 -9.08 -4.23
N GLY A 101 5.08 -9.48 -2.97
CA GLY A 101 4.91 -8.57 -1.84
C GLY A 101 4.78 -9.31 -0.52
N HIS A 102 4.90 -8.56 0.57
CA HIS A 102 4.79 -9.10 1.93
C HIS A 102 4.31 -8.04 2.92
N ILE A 103 3.81 -8.52 4.04
CA ILE A 103 3.55 -7.76 5.27
C ILE A 103 4.33 -8.45 6.37
N GLY A 104 5.07 -7.70 7.18
CA GLY A 104 5.89 -8.28 8.24
C GLY A 104 6.01 -7.39 9.47
N SER A 105 6.72 -7.91 10.49
CA SER A 105 7.02 -7.20 11.74
C SER A 105 8.53 -7.01 11.93
N ARG A 106 8.91 -5.91 12.57
CA ARG A 106 10.29 -5.59 12.96
C ARG A 106 10.33 -5.04 14.38
N GLY A 107 11.33 -5.46 15.17
CA GLY A 107 11.51 -5.00 16.56
C GLY A 107 10.36 -5.37 17.50
N GLY A 108 9.51 -6.33 17.13
CA GLY A 108 8.36 -6.76 17.91
C GLY A 108 7.17 -5.79 17.92
N ALA A 109 7.26 -4.61 17.29
CA ALA A 109 6.20 -3.59 17.34
C ALA A 109 5.92 -2.92 15.99
N ASP A 110 6.90 -2.80 15.11
CA ASP A 110 6.77 -2.09 13.85
C ASP A 110 6.18 -2.99 12.76
N LEU A 111 5.24 -2.46 12.00
CA LEU A 111 4.73 -3.09 10.78
C LEU A 111 5.50 -2.58 9.57
N TYR A 112 5.89 -3.48 8.65
CA TYR A 112 6.35 -3.07 7.33
C TYR A 112 5.58 -3.76 6.21
N VAL A 113 5.45 -3.06 5.08
CA VAL A 113 4.69 -3.52 3.90
C VAL A 113 5.47 -3.14 2.65
N GLY A 114 5.61 -4.07 1.70
CA GLY A 114 6.25 -3.75 0.42
C GLY A 114 6.56 -4.94 -0.48
N SER A 115 7.49 -4.70 -1.39
CA SER A 115 7.95 -5.67 -2.38
C SER A 115 9.47 -5.56 -2.56
N GLY A 116 10.18 -6.70 -2.45
CA GLY A 116 11.65 -6.70 -2.46
C GLY A 116 12.21 -5.72 -1.43
N ASP A 117 13.12 -4.85 -1.87
CA ASP A 117 13.75 -3.83 -1.02
C ASP A 117 13.02 -2.47 -1.02
N THR A 118 11.82 -2.40 -1.58
CA THR A 118 10.99 -1.18 -1.56
C THR A 118 9.85 -1.38 -0.58
N ASN A 119 10.05 -0.97 0.66
CA ASN A 119 9.07 -1.13 1.74
C ASN A 119 8.85 0.20 2.48
N LEU A 120 7.66 0.33 3.07
CA LEU A 120 7.36 1.32 4.09
C LEU A 120 7.23 0.63 5.44
N LYS A 121 7.93 1.14 6.45
CA LYS A 121 7.83 0.73 7.85
C LYS A 121 7.07 1.79 8.64
N PHE A 122 6.09 1.35 9.41
CA PHE A 122 5.33 2.16 10.36
C PHE A 122 5.96 1.96 11.73
N ALA A 123 6.82 2.90 12.13
CA ALA A 123 7.59 2.81 13.36
C ALA A 123 6.76 3.33 14.54
N ALA A 124 6.13 2.42 15.26
CA ALA A 124 5.15 2.71 16.31
C ALA A 124 5.75 3.48 17.50
N GLY A 125 7.04 3.28 17.81
CA GLY A 125 7.72 3.95 18.93
C GLY A 125 8.11 5.41 18.68
N THR A 126 8.05 5.88 17.43
CA THR A 126 8.50 7.24 17.03
C THR A 126 7.48 7.99 16.18
N ASP A 127 6.31 7.39 15.90
CA ASP A 127 5.22 7.97 15.10
C ASP A 127 5.65 8.41 13.69
N VAL A 128 6.54 7.64 13.03
CA VAL A 128 7.02 7.95 11.69
C VAL A 128 6.77 6.81 10.70
N VAL A 129 6.66 7.16 9.42
CA VAL A 129 6.72 6.21 8.31
C VAL A 129 8.04 6.39 7.60
N VAL A 130 8.85 5.33 7.51
CA VAL A 130 10.19 5.37 6.92
C VAL A 130 10.37 4.32 5.84
N PRO A 131 11.27 4.55 4.86
CA PRO A 131 11.69 3.52 3.92
C PRO A 131 12.37 2.35 4.65
N ALA A 132 12.18 1.13 4.16
CA ALA A 132 12.73 -0.08 4.76
C ALA A 132 13.21 -1.10 3.74
N THR A 133 14.11 -1.97 4.18
CA THR A 133 14.58 -3.14 3.46
C THR A 133 13.54 -4.27 3.50
N THR A 134 13.83 -5.37 2.79
CA THR A 134 12.95 -6.55 2.71
C THR A 134 12.69 -7.23 4.07
N ASP A 135 13.52 -6.98 5.07
CA ASP A 135 13.36 -7.48 6.45
C ASP A 135 12.89 -6.42 7.45
N GLY A 136 12.47 -5.23 6.95
CA GLY A 136 11.96 -4.13 7.75
C GLY A 136 13.01 -3.28 8.46
N ALA A 137 14.32 -3.44 8.19
CA ALA A 137 15.33 -2.51 8.68
C ALA A 137 15.21 -1.15 7.97
N ASP A 138 15.61 -0.06 8.63
CA ASP A 138 15.62 1.26 8.04
C ASP A 138 16.49 1.31 6.78
N ARG A 139 16.04 2.00 5.75
CA ARG A 139 16.74 2.15 4.48
C ARG A 139 16.83 3.62 4.11
N ASP A 140 17.95 4.23 4.49
CA ASP A 140 18.18 5.64 4.23
C ASP A 140 18.57 5.92 2.79
N ASN A 141 18.09 7.03 2.23
CA ASN A 141 18.46 7.59 0.93
C ASN A 141 18.43 6.59 -0.26
N ALA A 142 17.41 5.73 -0.32
CA ALA A 142 17.34 4.67 -1.32
C ALA A 142 15.93 4.36 -1.87
N VAL A 143 14.89 5.05 -1.40
CA VAL A 143 13.51 4.87 -1.87
C VAL A 143 12.88 6.23 -2.13
N ASP A 144 12.46 6.44 -3.36
CA ASP A 144 11.78 7.66 -3.78
C ASP A 144 10.26 7.56 -3.58
N LEU A 145 9.60 8.67 -3.34
CA LEU A 145 8.15 8.81 -3.35
C LEU A 145 7.70 9.32 -4.73
N GLY A 146 7.40 8.40 -5.63
CA GLY A 146 7.12 8.68 -7.05
C GLY A 146 8.37 8.74 -7.92
N ASN A 147 8.19 9.07 -9.20
CA ASN A 147 9.26 9.29 -10.19
C ASN A 147 8.81 10.33 -11.22
N SER A 148 9.65 10.62 -12.23
CA SER A 148 9.37 11.64 -13.24
C SER A 148 8.10 11.41 -14.06
N SER A 149 7.68 10.14 -14.24
CA SER A 149 6.48 9.75 -15.02
C SER A 149 5.29 9.35 -14.14
N SER A 150 5.49 9.08 -12.85
CA SER A 150 4.45 8.64 -11.92
C SER A 150 4.55 9.44 -10.63
N ARG A 151 3.89 10.58 -10.60
CA ARG A 151 3.95 11.57 -9.51
C ARG A 151 2.72 11.48 -8.62
N PHE A 152 2.88 11.85 -7.34
CA PHE A 152 1.74 12.12 -6.47
C PHE A 152 1.07 13.44 -6.87
N ASP A 153 -0.26 13.51 -6.76
CA ASP A 153 -1.01 14.75 -7.06
C ASP A 153 -0.70 15.81 -6.02
N ASP A 154 -1.03 15.55 -4.74
CA ASP A 154 -0.76 16.46 -3.63
C ASP A 154 -0.13 15.73 -2.44
N ILE A 155 0.73 16.43 -1.69
CA ILE A 155 1.21 16.02 -0.37
C ILE A 155 0.76 17.07 0.65
N HIS A 156 -0.15 16.69 1.56
CA HIS A 156 -0.63 17.56 2.63
C HIS A 156 0.19 17.35 3.91
N ALA A 157 1.03 18.31 4.26
CA ALA A 157 1.80 18.32 5.49
C ALA A 157 1.58 19.64 6.24
N THR A 158 1.49 19.58 7.55
CA THR A 158 1.34 20.79 8.41
C THR A 158 2.56 21.69 8.28
N ASN A 159 3.76 21.11 8.20
CA ASN A 159 5.01 21.81 7.94
C ASN A 159 5.56 21.31 6.58
N GLY A 160 5.53 22.19 5.58
CA GLY A 160 6.00 21.90 4.22
C GLY A 160 7.52 21.98 4.04
N THR A 161 8.29 22.06 5.11
CA THR A 161 9.75 22.18 5.01
C THR A 161 10.38 20.81 4.69
N ILE A 162 10.99 20.70 3.51
CA ILE A 162 11.90 19.61 3.17
C ILE A 162 13.30 20.03 3.67
N GLN A 163 13.82 19.31 4.65
CA GLN A 163 15.14 19.60 5.24
C GLN A 163 16.24 18.95 4.40
N THR A 164 16.89 19.70 3.52
CA THR A 164 17.89 19.18 2.58
C THR A 164 19.14 20.03 2.44
N SER A 165 19.46 20.91 3.40
CA SER A 165 20.53 21.90 3.21
C SER A 165 21.60 21.89 4.29
N ASP A 166 21.98 20.68 4.81
CA ASP A 166 23.10 20.51 5.72
C ASP A 166 24.43 20.77 5.00
N GLN A 167 25.33 21.54 5.60
CA GLN A 167 26.67 21.83 5.08
C GLN A 167 27.52 20.58 5.00
N ASN A 168 27.36 19.62 5.92
CA ASN A 168 28.14 18.38 5.96
C ASN A 168 27.83 17.42 4.82
N GLU A 169 26.68 17.60 4.16
CA GLU A 169 26.25 16.83 2.98
C GLU A 169 26.65 17.50 1.66
N LYS A 170 27.47 18.56 1.73
CA LYS A 170 27.87 19.36 0.55
C LYS A 170 29.38 19.38 0.42
N GLN A 171 29.85 19.33 -0.80
CA GLN A 171 31.26 19.57 -1.18
C GLN A 171 31.36 20.77 -2.13
N ASP A 172 32.56 21.27 -2.35
CA ASP A 172 32.88 22.35 -3.31
C ASP A 172 32.07 23.64 -3.05
N ILE A 173 31.79 23.94 -1.78
CA ILE A 173 31.08 25.15 -1.38
C ILE A 173 31.94 26.36 -1.76
N ALA A 174 31.49 27.17 -2.70
CA ALA A 174 32.14 28.35 -3.20
C ALA A 174 31.18 29.54 -3.27
N SER A 175 31.73 30.75 -3.34
CA SER A 175 30.94 31.93 -3.66
C SER A 175 30.45 31.88 -5.10
N ALA A 176 29.21 32.34 -5.34
CA ALA A 176 28.67 32.41 -6.70
C ALA A 176 29.54 33.32 -7.58
N THR A 177 29.73 32.91 -8.82
CA THR A 177 30.44 33.66 -9.86
C THR A 177 29.63 34.92 -10.26
N THR A 178 30.26 35.84 -10.99
CA THR A 178 29.57 37.03 -11.52
C THR A 178 28.38 36.66 -12.40
N LYS A 179 28.50 35.60 -13.22
CA LYS A 179 27.41 35.10 -14.08
C LYS A 179 26.23 34.60 -13.24
N GLU A 180 26.50 33.78 -12.24
CA GLU A 180 25.48 33.26 -11.32
C GLU A 180 24.80 34.35 -10.51
N LEU A 181 25.56 35.38 -10.05
CA LEU A 181 24.98 36.56 -9.39
C LEU A 181 24.09 37.35 -10.36
N ASN A 182 24.44 37.46 -11.63
CA ASN A 182 23.59 38.12 -12.63
C ASN A 182 22.31 37.32 -12.86
N VAL A 183 22.38 35.99 -12.95
CA VAL A 183 21.19 35.12 -13.00
C VAL A 183 20.31 35.36 -11.77
N ALA A 184 20.86 35.33 -10.57
CA ALA A 184 20.09 35.55 -9.35
C ALA A 184 19.36 36.90 -9.34
N LYS A 185 20.02 37.96 -9.81
CA LYS A 185 19.41 39.31 -9.99
C LYS A 185 18.27 39.29 -10.99
N LYS A 186 18.42 38.59 -12.14
CA LYS A 186 17.35 38.44 -13.14
C LYS A 186 16.19 37.66 -12.53
N LEU A 187 16.44 36.49 -11.89
CA LEU A 187 15.40 35.68 -11.27
C LEU A 187 14.56 36.44 -10.24
N SER A 188 15.17 37.36 -9.48
CA SER A 188 14.46 38.18 -8.50
C SER A 188 13.39 39.11 -9.11
N THR A 189 13.45 39.35 -10.42
CA THR A 189 12.49 40.20 -11.15
C THR A 189 11.43 39.39 -11.90
N LEU A 190 11.53 38.07 -11.94
CA LEU A 190 10.66 37.17 -12.71
C LEU A 190 9.45 36.62 -11.92
N PHE A 191 9.26 37.06 -10.69
CA PHE A 191 8.10 36.63 -9.92
C PHE A 191 6.79 37.11 -10.57
N LYS A 192 5.87 36.16 -10.78
CA LYS A 192 4.56 36.39 -11.39
C LYS A 192 3.45 35.78 -10.54
N THR A 193 2.24 36.26 -10.75
CA THR A 193 1.03 35.61 -10.26
C THR A 193 0.38 34.81 -11.38
N PHE A 194 -0.15 33.63 -11.08
CA PHE A 194 -0.83 32.76 -12.03
C PHE A 194 -1.90 31.91 -11.37
N ARG A 195 -2.75 31.28 -12.17
CA ARG A 195 -3.70 30.26 -11.75
C ARG A 195 -3.49 29.01 -12.62
N TRP A 196 -3.62 27.83 -12.02
CA TRP A 196 -3.56 26.57 -12.74
C TRP A 196 -4.75 26.43 -13.70
N LYS A 197 -4.50 26.03 -14.94
CA LYS A 197 -5.53 25.96 -15.97
C LYS A 197 -6.66 24.99 -15.63
N ASP A 198 -6.33 23.81 -15.12
CA ASP A 198 -7.26 22.80 -14.63
C ASP A 198 -8.12 23.31 -13.49
N LYS A 199 -7.52 24.03 -12.53
CA LYS A 199 -8.25 24.62 -11.41
C LYS A 199 -9.14 25.79 -11.81
N VAL A 200 -8.79 26.51 -12.86
CA VAL A 200 -9.70 27.52 -13.45
C VAL A 200 -10.88 26.85 -14.14
N VAL A 201 -10.67 25.73 -14.83
CA VAL A 201 -11.76 24.96 -15.43
C VAL A 201 -12.70 24.41 -14.35
N GLU A 202 -12.15 23.88 -13.24
CA GLU A 202 -12.91 23.30 -12.12
C GLU A 202 -13.68 24.35 -11.30
N LYS A 203 -13.06 25.51 -10.98
CA LYS A 203 -13.53 26.46 -9.95
C LYS A 203 -13.85 27.85 -10.48
N GLY A 204 -13.60 28.12 -11.76
CA GLY A 204 -13.81 29.43 -12.38
C GLY A 204 -13.02 30.53 -11.64
N ASP A 205 -13.73 31.64 -11.35
CA ASP A 205 -13.12 32.81 -10.66
C ASP A 205 -12.70 32.53 -9.21
N LYS A 206 -13.14 31.40 -8.62
CA LYS A 206 -12.74 30.95 -7.28
C LYS A 206 -11.42 30.17 -7.30
N ALA A 207 -10.80 29.92 -8.47
CA ALA A 207 -9.50 29.31 -8.56
C ALA A 207 -8.45 30.19 -7.87
N ARG A 208 -7.61 29.55 -7.03
CA ARG A 208 -6.60 30.22 -6.22
C ARG A 208 -5.53 30.90 -7.06
N THR A 209 -5.10 32.08 -6.69
CA THR A 209 -3.92 32.73 -7.26
C THR A 209 -2.67 32.24 -6.57
N HIS A 210 -1.67 31.84 -7.36
CA HIS A 210 -0.36 31.40 -6.92
C HIS A 210 0.69 32.46 -7.32
N THR A 211 1.83 32.47 -6.63
CA THR A 211 2.99 33.30 -6.95
C THR A 211 4.20 32.40 -7.16
N GLY A 212 4.98 32.66 -8.20
CA GLY A 212 6.17 31.88 -8.52
C GLY A 212 6.86 32.38 -9.77
N ILE A 213 7.87 31.64 -10.23
CA ILE A 213 8.64 31.94 -11.43
C ILE A 213 8.30 30.89 -12.51
N VAL A 214 8.20 31.32 -13.76
CA VAL A 214 7.95 30.42 -14.91
C VAL A 214 9.26 29.74 -15.30
N ALA A 215 9.28 28.42 -15.35
CA ALA A 215 10.49 27.63 -15.60
C ALA A 215 11.21 28.00 -16.91
N GLN A 216 10.48 28.29 -17.99
CA GLN A 216 11.06 28.73 -19.27
C GLN A 216 11.80 30.07 -19.17
N GLU A 217 11.36 30.97 -18.27
CA GLU A 217 12.04 32.23 -18.01
C GLU A 217 13.31 32.03 -17.18
N VAL A 218 13.31 31.05 -16.26
CA VAL A 218 14.53 30.60 -15.55
C VAL A 218 15.57 30.12 -16.55
N GLN A 219 15.20 29.22 -17.45
CA GLN A 219 16.09 28.70 -18.48
C GLN A 219 16.68 29.82 -19.35
N THR A 220 15.85 30.79 -19.73
CA THR A 220 16.29 31.95 -20.52
C THR A 220 17.30 32.80 -19.77
N ALA A 221 17.07 33.05 -18.45
CA ALA A 221 17.97 33.85 -17.64
C ALA A 221 19.38 33.23 -17.52
N PHE A 222 19.47 31.89 -17.40
CA PHE A 222 20.74 31.17 -17.41
C PHE A 222 21.44 31.29 -18.77
N LYS A 223 20.70 31.02 -19.85
CA LYS A 223 21.22 31.07 -21.23
C LYS A 223 21.79 32.43 -21.59
N GLU A 224 21.15 33.52 -21.17
CA GLU A 224 21.63 34.88 -21.40
C GLU A 224 22.98 35.20 -20.76
N GLU A 225 23.31 34.53 -19.63
CA GLU A 225 24.63 34.62 -19.00
C GLU A 225 25.61 33.55 -19.48
N GLY A 226 25.22 32.76 -20.48
CA GLY A 226 26.05 31.68 -21.07
C GLY A 226 26.25 30.52 -20.09
N LEU A 227 25.21 30.20 -19.28
CA LEU A 227 25.12 29.07 -18.41
C LEU A 227 24.00 28.13 -18.87
N ASP A 228 24.11 26.84 -18.56
CA ASP A 228 23.02 25.88 -18.74
C ASP A 228 22.23 25.71 -17.44
N ALA A 229 20.93 25.96 -17.49
CA ALA A 229 20.07 25.83 -16.31
C ALA A 229 20.00 24.39 -15.77
N SER A 230 20.16 23.38 -16.63
CA SER A 230 20.12 21.99 -16.25
C SER A 230 21.30 21.53 -15.37
N ASP A 231 22.40 22.29 -15.37
CA ASP A 231 23.54 22.05 -14.47
C ASP A 231 23.26 22.49 -13.04
N TYR A 232 22.14 23.16 -12.79
CA TYR A 232 21.79 23.75 -11.50
C TYR A 232 20.51 23.13 -10.93
N GLY A 233 20.53 22.68 -9.71
CA GLY A 233 19.38 22.09 -9.00
C GLY A 233 18.16 23.03 -8.84
N LEU A 234 18.29 24.29 -9.22
CA LEU A 234 17.18 25.25 -9.26
C LEU A 234 16.22 25.00 -10.45
N PHE A 235 16.67 24.30 -11.49
CA PHE A 235 15.89 24.03 -12.69
C PHE A 235 15.92 22.53 -12.99
N THR A 236 14.72 21.93 -13.13
CA THR A 236 14.57 20.53 -13.57
C THR A 236 13.61 20.51 -14.76
N SER A 237 13.97 19.79 -15.80
CA SER A 237 13.15 19.60 -16.99
C SER A 237 13.19 18.14 -17.41
N ASP A 238 12.04 17.48 -17.38
CA ASP A 238 11.84 16.13 -17.89
C ASP A 238 10.94 16.16 -19.12
N THR A 239 11.27 15.32 -20.10
CA THR A 239 10.43 15.10 -21.28
C THR A 239 9.75 13.74 -21.14
N TRP A 240 8.44 13.73 -21.12
CA TRP A 240 7.67 12.49 -21.18
C TRP A 240 6.83 12.45 -22.44
N THR A 241 6.82 11.30 -23.10
CA THR A 241 5.87 10.98 -24.17
C THR A 241 4.70 10.24 -23.54
N ASN A 242 3.49 10.74 -23.72
CA ASN A 242 2.29 9.93 -23.48
C ASN A 242 2.29 8.84 -24.56
N GLU A 243 2.58 7.60 -24.19
CA GLU A 243 2.20 6.46 -25.03
C GLU A 243 0.68 6.33 -24.92
N GLU A 244 -0.02 6.50 -26.04
CA GLU A 244 -1.46 6.28 -26.20
C GLU A 244 -1.80 4.79 -26.13
#